data_d98276f27c4d4fd9ca3eff4facafe9d0
#
_entry.id   d98276f27c4d4fd9ca3eff4facafe9d0
#
_cell.length_a   1.000
_cell.length_b   1.000
_cell.length_c   1.000
_cell.angle_alpha   90.00
_cell.angle_beta   90.00
_cell.angle_gamma   90.00
#
_symmetry.space_group_name_H-M   'P 1'
#
loop_
_entity.id
_entity.type
_entity.pdbx_description
1 polymer ?
#
loop_
_entity_poly.entity_id
_entity_poly.type
_entity_poly.pdbx_seq_one_letter_code
_entity_poly.pdbx_strand_id
1 'polypeptide(L)'
;MNIWITVGLFILGIILTIKGGDLFVDASSWIAEVSGIPKFVIGATIVSLATTLPEMLVSIFAAAEGKVDMAIGNAVGSVTANCGLILAIALIFMPIVFDRKKNWPKAALLIASMALLWVCSLSGSFGWVGTMLLIVVVVLYIIESLHSARQEESRSEKVSATGKEKAINVGKFLIGAAAIVGGSQLLVNSGSDLA
;
A
#
# COMPACT_ATOMS: atom_id res chain seq x y z
N MET A 1 21.13 -22.76 1.38
CA MET A 1 19.95 -23.42 1.99
C MET A 1 19.36 -24.42 0.96
N ASN A 2 18.66 -25.50 1.37
CA ASN A 2 18.05 -26.40 0.40
C ASN A 2 16.96 -25.65 -0.37
N ILE A 3 16.97 -25.70 -1.72
CA ILE A 3 16.04 -24.98 -2.61
C ILE A 3 14.57 -25.18 -2.21
N TRP A 4 14.19 -26.37 -1.79
CA TRP A 4 12.82 -26.68 -1.35
C TRP A 4 12.41 -25.95 -0.07
N ILE A 5 13.38 -25.74 0.84
CA ILE A 5 13.14 -24.96 2.08
C ILE A 5 12.99 -23.49 1.73
N THR A 6 13.84 -22.95 0.84
CA THR A 6 13.77 -21.57 0.39
C THR A 6 12.45 -21.27 -0.29
N VAL A 7 11.99 -22.15 -1.21
CA VAL A 7 10.68 -22.03 -1.85
C VAL A 7 9.54 -22.11 -0.82
N GLY A 8 9.63 -23.02 0.14
CA GLY A 8 8.63 -23.13 1.22
C GLY A 8 8.54 -21.85 2.07
N LEU A 9 9.68 -21.25 2.44
CA LEU A 9 9.74 -20.00 3.18
C LEU A 9 9.21 -18.80 2.36
N PHE A 10 9.51 -18.77 1.06
CA PHE A 10 8.99 -17.76 0.15
C PHE A 10 7.46 -17.81 0.06
N ILE A 11 6.88 -19.01 -0.13
CA ILE A 11 5.43 -19.20 -0.15
C ILE A 11 4.80 -18.83 1.20
N LEU A 12 5.44 -19.21 2.32
CA LEU A 12 4.98 -18.83 3.65
C LEU A 12 5.00 -17.31 3.82
N GLY A 13 6.03 -16.63 3.34
CA GLY A 13 6.13 -15.16 3.32
C GLY A 13 4.96 -14.52 2.56
N ILE A 14 4.63 -15.04 1.37
CA ILE A 14 3.46 -14.59 0.60
C ILE A 14 2.17 -14.74 1.41
N ILE A 15 1.93 -15.92 1.97
CA ILE A 15 0.70 -16.20 2.73
C ILE A 15 0.59 -15.30 3.96
N LEU A 16 1.67 -15.12 4.71
CA LEU A 16 1.70 -14.25 5.89
C LEU A 16 1.45 -12.79 5.51
N THR A 17 2.06 -12.31 4.44
CA THR A 17 1.90 -10.93 3.97
C THR A 17 0.47 -10.66 3.51
N ILE A 18 -0.13 -11.56 2.72
CA ILE A 18 -1.51 -11.43 2.25
C ILE A 18 -2.49 -11.53 3.41
N LYS A 19 -2.42 -12.59 4.22
CA LYS A 19 -3.36 -12.79 5.34
C LYS A 19 -3.18 -11.77 6.46
N GLY A 20 -1.95 -11.36 6.70
CA GLY A 20 -1.65 -10.25 7.62
C GLY A 20 -2.23 -8.94 7.11
N GLY A 21 -2.11 -8.66 5.81
CA GLY A 21 -2.71 -7.52 5.14
C GLY A 21 -4.24 -7.49 5.28
N ASP A 22 -4.92 -8.59 4.97
CA ASP A 22 -6.38 -8.72 5.14
C ASP A 22 -6.80 -8.37 6.58
N LEU A 23 -6.17 -9.00 7.58
CA LEU A 23 -6.48 -8.75 8.99
C LEU A 23 -6.22 -7.30 9.41
N PHE A 24 -5.13 -6.71 8.92
CA PHE A 24 -4.75 -5.35 9.24
C PHE A 24 -5.72 -4.33 8.63
N VAL A 25 -6.11 -4.53 7.36
CA VAL A 25 -7.07 -3.67 6.65
C VAL A 25 -8.44 -3.71 7.31
N ASP A 26 -8.96 -4.91 7.60
CA ASP A 26 -10.25 -5.09 8.25
C ASP A 26 -10.29 -4.40 9.62
N ALA A 27 -9.26 -4.62 10.42
CA ALA A 27 -9.18 -4.03 11.76
C ALA A 27 -9.01 -2.50 11.71
N SER A 28 -8.18 -1.99 10.79
CA SER A 28 -7.96 -0.55 10.58
C SER A 28 -9.25 0.15 10.17
N SER A 29 -9.99 -0.45 9.23
CA SER A 29 -11.28 0.06 8.74
C SER A 29 -12.31 0.10 9.87
N TRP A 30 -12.40 -0.96 10.66
CA TRP A 30 -13.30 -1.01 11.81
C TRP A 30 -12.95 0.03 12.88
N ILE A 31 -11.65 0.18 13.23
CA ILE A 31 -11.16 1.19 14.19
C ILE A 31 -11.56 2.59 13.72
N ALA A 32 -11.42 2.87 12.45
CA ALA A 32 -11.76 4.16 11.87
C ALA A 32 -13.27 4.42 11.89
N GLU A 33 -14.12 3.42 11.58
CA GLU A 33 -15.58 3.53 11.66
C GLU A 33 -16.04 3.85 13.09
N VAL A 34 -15.53 3.13 14.09
CA VAL A 34 -15.86 3.37 15.52
C VAL A 34 -15.37 4.75 15.99
N SER A 35 -14.29 5.26 15.39
CA SER A 35 -13.77 6.60 15.68
C SER A 35 -14.63 7.73 15.09
N GLY A 36 -15.64 7.40 14.27
CA GLY A 36 -16.55 8.36 13.65
C GLY A 36 -15.92 9.06 12.43
N ILE A 37 -14.90 8.45 11.83
CA ILE A 37 -14.30 8.93 10.58
C ILE A 37 -15.22 8.54 9.41
N PRO A 38 -15.54 9.44 8.48
CA PRO A 38 -16.38 9.12 7.32
C PRO A 38 -15.82 7.96 6.50
N LYS A 39 -16.70 7.03 6.06
CA LYS A 39 -16.30 5.81 5.31
C LYS A 39 -15.46 6.11 4.08
N PHE A 40 -15.76 7.20 3.40
CA PHE A 40 -14.99 7.62 2.23
C PHE A 40 -13.55 8.03 2.59
N VAL A 41 -13.36 8.74 3.72
CA VAL A 41 -12.02 9.10 4.23
C VAL A 41 -11.24 7.85 4.61
N ILE A 42 -11.92 6.88 5.24
CA ILE A 42 -11.32 5.58 5.61
C ILE A 42 -10.78 4.88 4.35
N GLY A 43 -11.62 4.75 3.31
CA GLY A 43 -11.22 4.10 2.05
C GLY A 43 -10.08 4.82 1.33
N ALA A 44 -10.18 6.15 1.23
CA ALA A 44 -9.19 6.95 0.49
C ALA A 44 -7.85 7.10 1.22
N THR A 45 -7.77 6.86 2.53
CA THR A 45 -6.55 7.06 3.33
C THR A 45 -6.11 5.79 4.05
N ILE A 46 -6.90 5.33 5.02
CA ILE A 46 -6.50 4.23 5.91
C ILE A 46 -6.40 2.91 5.14
N VAL A 47 -7.43 2.57 4.34
CA VAL A 47 -7.43 1.34 3.55
C VAL A 47 -6.34 1.41 2.47
N SER A 48 -6.21 2.54 1.78
CA SER A 48 -5.16 2.74 0.77
C SER A 48 -3.75 2.58 1.37
N LEU A 49 -3.49 3.22 2.52
CA LEU A 49 -2.21 3.07 3.20
C LEU A 49 -1.98 1.62 3.68
N ALA A 50 -3.01 1.00 4.25
CA ALA A 50 -2.92 -0.36 4.78
C ALA A 50 -2.68 -1.40 3.68
N THR A 51 -3.29 -1.25 2.51
CA THR A 51 -3.05 -2.14 1.36
C THR A 51 -1.67 -1.95 0.72
N THR A 52 -1.06 -0.77 0.88
CA THR A 52 0.29 -0.47 0.36
C THR A 52 1.39 -0.82 1.37
N LEU A 53 1.05 -1.01 2.64
CA LEU A 53 2.03 -1.34 3.69
C LEU A 53 2.89 -2.58 3.40
N PRO A 54 2.34 -3.71 2.91
CA PRO A 54 3.15 -4.88 2.55
C PRO A 54 4.26 -4.53 1.56
N GLU A 55 3.91 -3.84 0.48
CA GLU A 55 4.86 -3.45 -0.57
C GLU A 55 5.89 -2.45 -0.05
N MET A 56 5.46 -1.50 0.79
CA MET A 56 6.37 -0.54 1.44
C MET A 56 7.39 -1.27 2.31
N LEU A 57 6.96 -2.22 3.13
CA LEU A 57 7.86 -2.97 4.02
C LEU A 57 8.82 -3.88 3.25
N VAL A 58 8.35 -4.57 2.21
CA VAL A 58 9.22 -5.35 1.32
C VAL A 58 10.29 -4.46 0.70
N SER A 59 9.91 -3.29 0.16
CA SER A 59 10.87 -2.37 -0.45
C SER A 59 11.84 -1.76 0.57
N ILE A 60 11.35 -1.41 1.78
CA ILE A 60 12.21 -0.87 2.86
C ILE A 60 13.24 -1.92 3.31
N PHE A 61 12.81 -3.16 3.57
CA PHE A 61 13.72 -4.22 3.99
C PHE A 61 14.72 -4.57 2.91
N ALA A 62 14.27 -4.69 1.63
CA ALA A 62 15.17 -4.93 0.53
C ALA A 62 16.23 -3.82 0.39
N ALA A 63 15.82 -2.55 0.50
CA ALA A 63 16.74 -1.41 0.45
C ALA A 63 17.71 -1.40 1.65
N ALA A 64 17.22 -1.70 2.86
CA ALA A 64 18.05 -1.77 4.07
C ALA A 64 19.10 -2.89 3.99
N GLU A 65 18.81 -3.97 3.27
CA GLU A 65 19.75 -5.07 3.02
C GLU A 65 20.64 -4.83 1.78
N GLY A 66 20.58 -3.65 1.17
CA GLY A 66 21.37 -3.30 -0.02
C GLY A 66 20.84 -3.91 -1.33
N LYS A 67 19.66 -4.53 -1.31
CA LYS A 67 19.01 -5.17 -2.47
C LYS A 67 18.16 -4.14 -3.23
N VAL A 68 18.81 -3.12 -3.77
CA VAL A 68 18.13 -1.93 -4.35
C VAL A 68 17.27 -2.31 -5.56
N ASP A 69 17.74 -3.20 -6.43
CA ASP A 69 16.99 -3.66 -7.62
C ASP A 69 15.69 -4.36 -7.22
N MET A 70 15.70 -5.15 -6.14
CA MET A 70 14.50 -5.79 -5.59
C MET A 70 13.53 -4.75 -5.03
N ALA A 71 14.01 -3.73 -4.33
CA ALA A 71 13.18 -2.64 -3.79
C ALA A 71 12.47 -1.87 -4.91
N ILE A 72 13.21 -1.48 -5.95
CA ILE A 72 12.68 -0.76 -7.11
C ILE A 72 11.73 -1.66 -7.90
N GLY A 73 12.11 -2.91 -8.17
CA GLY A 73 11.30 -3.88 -8.89
C GLY A 73 9.96 -4.15 -8.22
N ASN A 74 9.95 -4.28 -6.88
CA ASN A 74 8.73 -4.44 -6.10
C ASN A 74 7.81 -3.20 -6.19
N ALA A 75 8.36 -2.00 -6.02
CA ALA A 75 7.59 -0.77 -6.10
C ALA A 75 7.00 -0.52 -7.51
N VAL A 76 7.81 -0.62 -8.55
CA VAL A 76 7.38 -0.42 -9.95
C VAL A 76 6.44 -1.55 -10.40
N GLY A 77 6.74 -2.79 -10.03
CA GLY A 77 5.92 -3.96 -10.34
C GLY A 77 4.52 -3.87 -9.73
N SER A 78 4.43 -3.44 -8.47
CA SER A 78 3.13 -3.23 -7.79
C SER A 78 2.29 -2.16 -8.50
N VAL A 79 2.88 -1.01 -8.83
CA VAL A 79 2.16 0.05 -9.58
C VAL A 79 1.70 -0.46 -10.95
N THR A 80 2.57 -1.19 -11.66
CA THR A 80 2.24 -1.76 -12.98
C THR A 80 1.09 -2.77 -12.88
N ALA A 81 1.12 -3.65 -11.89
CA ALA A 81 0.06 -4.62 -11.65
C ALA A 81 -1.27 -3.92 -11.27
N ASN A 82 -1.23 -2.93 -10.40
CA ASN A 82 -2.42 -2.20 -9.97
C ASN A 82 -3.05 -1.39 -11.11
N CYS A 83 -2.25 -0.63 -11.86
CA CYS A 83 -2.74 0.22 -12.95
C CYS A 83 -3.00 -0.57 -14.25
N GLY A 84 -2.22 -1.60 -14.56
CA GLY A 84 -2.36 -2.39 -15.77
C GLY A 84 -3.38 -3.51 -15.63
N LEU A 85 -3.15 -4.44 -14.70
CA LEU A 85 -3.95 -5.65 -14.59
C LEU A 85 -5.22 -5.43 -13.75
N ILE A 86 -5.07 -4.95 -12.51
CA ILE A 86 -6.20 -4.89 -11.56
C ILE A 86 -7.23 -3.86 -12.03
N LEU A 87 -6.78 -2.66 -12.40
CA LEU A 87 -7.67 -1.63 -12.91
C LEU A 87 -8.35 -2.05 -14.21
N ALA A 88 -7.63 -2.70 -15.14
CA ALA A 88 -8.22 -3.20 -16.39
C ALA A 88 -9.31 -4.23 -16.14
N ILE A 89 -9.07 -5.21 -15.25
CA ILE A 89 -10.07 -6.21 -14.86
C ILE A 89 -11.28 -5.52 -14.21
N ALA A 90 -11.05 -4.58 -13.29
CA ALA A 90 -12.12 -3.85 -12.61
C ALA A 90 -13.01 -3.10 -13.61
N LEU A 91 -12.43 -2.43 -14.61
CA LEU A 91 -13.17 -1.68 -15.63
C LEU A 91 -13.98 -2.58 -16.59
N ILE A 92 -13.53 -3.82 -16.82
CA ILE A 92 -14.29 -4.80 -17.61
C ILE A 92 -15.58 -5.21 -16.89
N PHE A 93 -15.50 -5.45 -15.57
CA PHE A 93 -16.65 -5.93 -14.79
C PHE A 93 -17.53 -4.79 -14.23
N MET A 94 -16.93 -3.61 -13.97
CA MET A 94 -17.61 -2.46 -13.39
C MET A 94 -17.21 -1.18 -14.16
N PRO A 95 -17.89 -0.86 -15.27
CA PRO A 95 -17.63 0.40 -15.97
C PRO A 95 -17.94 1.59 -15.04
N ILE A 96 -16.94 2.41 -14.79
CA ILE A 96 -17.03 3.54 -13.87
C ILE A 96 -17.23 4.83 -14.69
N VAL A 97 -18.18 5.66 -14.26
CA VAL A 97 -18.27 7.03 -14.77
C VAL A 97 -17.19 7.87 -14.09
N PHE A 98 -16.21 8.27 -14.87
CA PHE A 98 -15.04 8.99 -14.36
C PHE A 98 -15.29 10.50 -14.37
N ASP A 99 -15.37 11.12 -13.18
CA ASP A 99 -15.38 12.58 -13.09
C ASP A 99 -13.97 13.12 -13.34
N ARG A 100 -13.79 13.62 -14.58
CA ARG A 100 -12.50 14.12 -15.04
C ARG A 100 -11.98 15.27 -14.19
N LYS A 101 -12.84 16.21 -13.78
CA LYS A 101 -12.38 17.39 -13.01
C LYS A 101 -11.88 17.02 -11.63
N LYS A 102 -12.58 16.09 -10.97
CA LYS A 102 -12.24 15.63 -9.62
C LYS A 102 -10.99 14.75 -9.58
N ASN A 103 -10.83 13.88 -10.57
CA ASN A 103 -9.76 12.89 -10.56
C ASN A 103 -8.50 13.31 -11.30
N TRP A 104 -8.57 14.37 -12.13
CA TRP A 104 -7.42 14.85 -12.90
C TRP A 104 -6.21 15.23 -12.02
N PRO A 105 -6.34 15.94 -10.88
CA PRO A 105 -5.19 16.29 -10.05
C PRO A 105 -4.44 15.06 -9.54
N LYS A 106 -5.17 14.02 -9.12
CA LYS A 106 -4.59 12.76 -8.63
C LYS A 106 -3.88 11.99 -9.74
N ALA A 107 -4.50 11.92 -10.93
CA ALA A 107 -3.89 11.31 -12.10
C ALA A 107 -2.63 12.05 -12.56
N ALA A 108 -2.65 13.39 -12.53
CA ALA A 108 -1.49 14.21 -12.86
C ALA A 108 -0.32 13.98 -11.88
N LEU A 109 -0.59 13.88 -10.57
CA LEU A 109 0.43 13.58 -9.56
C LEU A 109 1.01 12.17 -9.75
N LEU A 110 0.18 11.18 -10.09
CA LEU A 110 0.65 9.83 -10.39
C LEU A 110 1.57 9.83 -11.62
N ILE A 111 1.16 10.48 -12.71
CA ILE A 111 1.98 10.59 -13.93
C ILE A 111 3.28 11.35 -13.64
N ALA A 112 3.21 12.43 -12.87
CA ALA A 112 4.39 13.20 -12.47
C ALA A 112 5.37 12.37 -11.64
N SER A 113 4.88 11.53 -10.71
CA SER A 113 5.74 10.65 -9.91
C SER A 113 6.45 9.60 -10.79
N MET A 114 5.74 9.02 -11.75
CA MET A 114 6.31 8.06 -12.69
C MET A 114 7.35 8.69 -13.63
N ALA A 115 7.04 9.88 -14.16
CA ALA A 115 7.96 10.63 -15.01
C ALA A 115 9.24 11.02 -14.23
N LEU A 116 9.07 11.48 -12.99
CA LEU A 116 10.19 11.83 -12.10
C LEU A 116 11.04 10.61 -11.77
N LEU A 117 10.42 9.48 -11.44
CA LEU A 117 11.12 8.22 -11.20
C LEU A 117 11.94 7.81 -12.44
N TRP A 118 11.33 7.87 -13.62
CA TRP A 118 12.01 7.54 -14.89
C TRP A 118 13.18 8.47 -15.16
N VAL A 119 13.01 9.78 -15.04
CA VAL A 119 14.08 10.77 -15.24
C VAL A 119 15.23 10.56 -14.25
N CYS A 120 14.93 10.32 -12.96
CA CYS A 120 15.95 10.04 -11.97
C CYS A 120 16.70 8.73 -12.25
N SER A 121 16.05 7.73 -12.85
CA SER A 121 16.67 6.46 -13.22
C SER A 121 17.65 6.58 -14.38
N LEU A 122 17.51 7.58 -15.26
CA LEU A 122 18.40 7.78 -16.41
C LEU A 122 19.85 8.08 -16.00
N SER A 123 20.06 8.63 -14.81
CA SER A 123 21.41 8.90 -14.27
C SER A 123 22.10 7.66 -13.68
N GLY A 124 21.41 6.51 -13.60
CA GLY A 124 21.92 5.29 -12.98
C GLY A 124 22.06 5.36 -11.45
N SER A 125 21.68 6.48 -10.84
CA SER A 125 21.70 6.65 -9.38
C SER A 125 20.55 7.57 -8.92
N PHE A 126 19.88 7.16 -7.85
CA PHE A 126 18.88 8.00 -7.20
C PHE A 126 19.58 9.03 -6.30
N GLY A 127 19.72 10.25 -6.80
CA GLY A 127 20.27 11.35 -6.00
C GLY A 127 19.28 11.86 -4.94
N TRP A 128 19.82 12.51 -3.91
CA TRP A 128 19.05 13.11 -2.81
C TRP A 128 17.92 14.03 -3.31
N VAL A 129 18.17 14.82 -4.36
CA VAL A 129 17.19 15.75 -4.94
C VAL A 129 15.99 15.00 -5.52
N GLY A 130 16.22 13.93 -6.30
CA GLY A 130 15.12 13.11 -6.84
C GLY A 130 14.26 12.47 -5.75
N THR A 131 14.91 11.98 -4.70
CA THR A 131 14.22 11.40 -3.54
C THR A 131 13.34 12.44 -2.84
N MET A 132 13.84 13.64 -2.59
CA MET A 132 13.06 14.73 -1.97
C MET A 132 11.87 15.14 -2.84
N LEU A 133 12.05 15.24 -4.14
CA LEU A 133 10.96 15.56 -5.06
C LEU A 133 9.86 14.48 -5.05
N LEU A 134 10.22 13.20 -5.00
CA LEU A 134 9.24 12.11 -4.87
C LEU A 134 8.47 12.19 -3.55
N ILE A 135 9.15 12.50 -2.44
CA ILE A 135 8.48 12.71 -1.14
C ILE A 135 7.49 13.87 -1.23
N VAL A 136 7.86 14.99 -1.85
CA VAL A 136 6.96 16.12 -2.06
C VAL A 136 5.71 15.72 -2.85
N VAL A 137 5.87 14.93 -3.92
CA VAL A 137 4.73 14.43 -4.71
C VAL A 137 3.80 13.55 -3.87
N VAL A 138 4.35 12.67 -3.02
CA VAL A 138 3.54 11.84 -2.10
C VAL A 138 2.77 12.70 -1.10
N VAL A 139 3.43 13.72 -0.51
CA VAL A 139 2.76 14.65 0.42
C VAL A 139 1.63 15.41 -0.27
N LEU A 140 1.86 15.92 -1.48
CA LEU A 140 0.82 16.58 -2.28
C LEU A 140 -0.34 15.64 -2.60
N TYR A 141 -0.06 14.37 -2.94
CA TYR A 141 -1.09 13.38 -3.18
C TYR A 141 -1.95 13.09 -1.93
N ILE A 142 -1.31 12.98 -0.76
CA ILE A 142 -2.03 12.79 0.51
C ILE A 142 -2.91 14.01 0.81
N ILE A 143 -2.39 15.23 0.68
CA ILE A 143 -3.15 16.46 0.90
C ILE A 143 -4.36 16.52 -0.04
N GLU A 144 -4.17 16.26 -1.34
CA GLU A 144 -5.24 16.25 -2.33
C GLU A 144 -6.30 15.16 -2.03
N SER A 145 -5.85 13.97 -1.62
CA SER A 145 -6.74 12.87 -1.25
C SER A 145 -7.59 13.21 -0.03
N LEU A 146 -7.00 13.82 1.00
CA LEU A 146 -7.71 14.27 2.20
C LEU A 146 -8.67 15.42 1.89
N HIS A 147 -8.28 16.36 1.03
CA HIS A 147 -9.14 17.47 0.62
C HIS A 147 -10.37 16.96 -0.16
N SER A 148 -10.16 16.09 -1.12
CA SER A 148 -11.23 15.46 -1.88
C SER A 148 -12.18 14.64 -0.98
N ALA A 149 -11.63 13.94 0.01
CA ALA A 149 -12.40 13.14 0.97
C ALA A 149 -13.31 14.00 1.85
N ARG A 150 -12.86 15.19 2.28
CA ARG A 150 -13.66 16.12 3.07
C ARG A 150 -14.84 16.71 2.30
N GLN A 151 -14.72 16.86 0.98
CA GLN A 151 -15.81 17.39 0.16
C GLN A 151 -16.98 16.40 -0.04
N GLU A 152 -16.73 15.11 0.18
CA GLU A 152 -17.77 14.05 0.07
C GLU A 152 -18.41 13.70 1.43
N GLU A 153 -18.35 14.59 2.41
CA GLU A 153 -18.77 14.36 3.78
C GLU A 153 -20.27 14.02 3.89
N SER A 154 -20.58 12.72 3.79
CA SER A 154 -21.80 12.17 4.38
C SER A 154 -21.49 11.85 5.83
N ARG A 155 -22.21 12.46 6.79
CA ARG A 155 -22.08 12.20 8.22
C ARG A 155 -22.15 10.70 8.48
N SER A 156 -21.05 10.10 8.89
CA SER A 156 -21.02 8.73 9.37
C SER A 156 -21.64 8.71 10.77
N GLU A 157 -22.71 7.95 10.97
CA GLU A 157 -23.20 7.66 12.32
C GLU A 157 -22.11 6.87 13.06
N LYS A 158 -21.79 7.32 14.28
CA LYS A 158 -20.84 6.61 15.13
C LYS A 158 -21.39 5.23 15.45
N VAL A 159 -20.68 4.20 15.08
CA VAL A 159 -21.00 2.82 15.44
C VAL A 159 -20.60 2.61 16.90
N SER A 160 -21.56 2.25 17.74
CA SER A 160 -21.31 1.90 19.15
C SER A 160 -20.61 0.54 19.19
N ALA A 161 -19.40 0.48 19.74
CA ALA A 161 -18.63 -0.76 19.84
C ALA A 161 -18.50 -1.20 21.31
N THR A 162 -18.71 -2.49 21.54
CA THR A 162 -18.51 -3.12 22.85
C THR A 162 -17.02 -3.25 23.19
N GLY A 163 -16.68 -3.30 24.48
CA GLY A 163 -15.30 -3.50 24.93
C GLY A 163 -14.64 -4.77 24.34
N LYS A 164 -15.43 -5.84 24.15
CA LYS A 164 -14.98 -7.10 23.57
C LYS A 164 -14.61 -6.94 22.07
N GLU A 165 -15.44 -6.23 21.32
CA GLU A 165 -15.15 -5.95 19.89
C GLU A 165 -13.89 -5.10 19.73
N LYS A 166 -13.70 -4.10 20.60
CA LYS A 166 -12.48 -3.29 20.61
C LYS A 166 -11.24 -4.14 20.84
N ALA A 167 -11.25 -5.03 21.84
CA ALA A 167 -10.12 -5.90 22.13
C ALA A 167 -9.81 -6.87 20.97
N ILE A 168 -10.84 -7.45 20.34
CA ILE A 168 -10.68 -8.35 19.20
C ILE A 168 -10.07 -7.63 18.01
N ASN A 169 -10.55 -6.44 17.65
CA ASN A 169 -10.05 -5.71 16.48
C ASN A 169 -8.65 -5.11 16.73
N VAL A 170 -8.35 -4.68 17.95
CA VAL A 170 -6.97 -4.31 18.31
C VAL A 170 -6.05 -5.53 18.21
N GLY A 171 -6.49 -6.70 18.67
CA GLY A 171 -5.74 -7.95 18.50
C GLY A 171 -5.49 -8.30 17.03
N LYS A 172 -6.51 -8.22 16.18
CA LYS A 172 -6.38 -8.42 14.72
C LYS A 172 -5.40 -7.43 14.09
N PHE A 173 -5.47 -6.16 14.47
CA PHE A 173 -4.55 -5.11 13.99
C PHE A 173 -3.09 -5.46 14.31
N LEU A 174 -2.80 -5.83 15.56
CA LEU A 174 -1.43 -6.17 15.99
C LEU A 174 -0.92 -7.45 15.34
N ILE A 175 -1.77 -8.49 15.25
CA ILE A 175 -1.43 -9.76 14.59
C ILE A 175 -1.20 -9.54 13.09
N GLY A 176 -2.08 -8.78 12.44
CA GLY A 176 -1.95 -8.41 11.04
C GLY A 176 -0.64 -7.67 10.77
N ALA A 177 -0.33 -6.64 11.57
CA ALA A 177 0.93 -5.90 11.46
C ALA A 177 2.16 -6.81 11.63
N ALA A 178 2.17 -7.66 12.65
CA ALA A 178 3.26 -8.60 12.89
C ALA A 178 3.43 -9.61 11.72
N ALA A 179 2.31 -10.10 11.18
CA ALA A 179 2.33 -11.02 10.05
C ALA A 179 2.85 -10.36 8.76
N ILE A 180 2.49 -9.08 8.50
CA ILE A 180 3.03 -8.31 7.37
C ILE A 180 4.55 -8.15 7.52
N VAL A 181 5.02 -7.70 8.69
CA VAL A 181 6.45 -7.50 8.96
C VAL A 181 7.23 -8.81 8.79
N GLY A 182 6.79 -9.88 9.45
CA GLY A 182 7.45 -11.19 9.34
C GLY A 182 7.39 -11.79 7.94
N GLY A 183 6.24 -11.66 7.27
CA GLY A 183 6.05 -12.12 5.91
C GLY A 183 6.93 -11.36 4.90
N SER A 184 7.00 -10.04 5.02
CA SER A 184 7.86 -9.20 4.17
C SER A 184 9.34 -9.53 4.33
N GLN A 185 9.79 -9.76 5.57
CA GLN A 185 11.17 -10.17 5.84
C GLN A 185 11.49 -11.55 5.22
N LEU A 186 10.57 -12.51 5.33
CA LEU A 186 10.72 -13.82 4.69
C LEU A 186 10.79 -13.70 3.16
N LEU A 187 9.94 -12.84 2.56
CA LEU A 187 9.95 -12.60 1.12
C LEU A 187 11.28 -12.03 0.64
N VAL A 188 11.84 -11.04 1.35
CA VAL A 188 13.12 -10.41 0.99
C VAL A 188 14.25 -11.43 1.08
N ASN A 189 14.33 -12.16 2.18
CA ASN A 189 15.41 -13.14 2.39
C ASN A 189 15.32 -14.31 1.41
N SER A 190 14.14 -14.95 1.33
CA SER A 190 13.97 -16.12 0.45
C SER A 190 13.97 -15.74 -1.03
N GLY A 191 13.40 -14.59 -1.39
CA GLY A 191 13.39 -14.10 -2.77
C GLY A 191 14.80 -13.79 -3.28
N SER A 192 15.65 -13.22 -2.42
CA SER A 192 17.06 -12.98 -2.73
C SER A 192 17.89 -14.26 -2.89
N ASP A 193 17.53 -15.32 -2.14
CA ASP A 193 18.21 -16.63 -2.25
C ASP A 193 17.76 -17.42 -3.51
N LEU A 194 16.62 -17.04 -4.10
CA LEU A 194 16.06 -17.66 -5.31
C LEU A 194 16.48 -16.96 -6.59
N ALA A 195 16.90 -15.68 -6.51
CA ALA A 195 17.34 -14.86 -7.65
C ALA A 195 18.81 -15.09 -7.99
#